data_8af69580a5d1430f22c95827c0dd52c8
#
_entry.id   8af69580a5d1430f22c95827c0dd52c8
#
_cell.length_a   1.000
_cell.length_b   1.000
_cell.length_c   1.000
_cell.angle_alpha   90.00
_cell.angle_beta   90.00
_cell.angle_gamma   90.00
#
_symmetry.space_group_name_H-M   'P 1'
#
loop_
_entity.id
_entity.type
_entity.pdbx_description
1 polymer ?
#
loop_
_entity_poly.entity_id
_entity_poly.type
_entity_poly.pdbx_seq_one_letter_code
_entity_poly.pdbx_strand_id
1 'polypeptide(L)'
;MSTRHALITGGAGFIGSHLVDELLRRGFEVTVLDCLLPQVHGDAEMAADGWPIYLDPAARRIKGNILDDGVFESSLDGITHLVHLAASVGVGQSMTNIADYTRNNTMAAAIMLDVLSRSSHGVERIAVASSMSVYGEGEYWSAAAKTSLAPPLRSDEQLRRRSWELTREGEGSTETLEPVPTKEEKPLHPASIYAINKLSLIHI
;
A
#
# COMPACT_ATOMS: atom_id res chain seq x y z
N MET A 1 -30.24 -12.02 -4.20
CA MET A 1 -29.14 -11.20 -3.65
C MET A 1 -28.12 -11.11 -4.76
N SER A 2 -27.64 -9.90 -5.10
CA SER A 2 -26.58 -9.78 -6.11
C SER A 2 -25.32 -10.48 -5.59
N THR A 3 -24.64 -11.24 -6.44
CA THR A 3 -23.39 -11.92 -6.10
C THR A 3 -22.34 -10.85 -5.77
N ARG A 4 -21.69 -10.96 -4.62
CA ARG A 4 -20.58 -10.05 -4.24
C ARG A 4 -19.33 -10.53 -4.97
N HIS A 5 -18.81 -9.70 -5.86
CA HIS A 5 -17.62 -10.02 -6.64
C HIS A 5 -16.53 -8.98 -6.40
N ALA A 6 -15.36 -9.41 -5.94
CA ALA A 6 -14.24 -8.54 -5.63
C ALA A 6 -13.14 -8.66 -6.69
N LEU A 7 -12.67 -7.51 -7.18
CA LEU A 7 -11.41 -7.40 -7.94
C LEU A 7 -10.30 -6.95 -6.99
N ILE A 8 -9.21 -7.72 -6.93
CA ILE A 8 -8.03 -7.39 -6.14
C ILE A 8 -6.86 -7.14 -7.09
N THR A 9 -6.44 -5.89 -7.24
CA THR A 9 -5.20 -5.59 -7.97
C THR A 9 -4.00 -5.83 -7.06
N GLY A 10 -2.94 -6.46 -7.57
CA GLY A 10 -1.84 -6.94 -6.73
C GLY A 10 -2.25 -8.15 -5.87
N GLY A 11 -3.25 -8.91 -6.33
CA GLY A 11 -3.84 -10.00 -5.57
C GLY A 11 -2.95 -11.22 -5.40
N ALA A 12 -1.91 -11.39 -6.21
CA ALA A 12 -0.91 -12.44 -6.05
C ALA A 12 0.21 -12.06 -5.06
N GLY A 13 0.26 -10.81 -4.59
CA GLY A 13 1.21 -10.38 -3.56
C GLY A 13 0.89 -10.93 -2.17
N PHE A 14 1.76 -10.65 -1.18
CA PHE A 14 1.62 -11.18 0.17
C PHE A 14 0.26 -10.85 0.82
N ILE A 15 -0.11 -9.57 0.88
CA ILE A 15 -1.40 -9.18 1.47
C ILE A 15 -2.56 -9.65 0.57
N GLY A 16 -2.38 -9.54 -0.75
CA GLY A 16 -3.41 -9.87 -1.73
C GLY A 16 -3.85 -11.32 -1.66
N SER A 17 -2.91 -12.27 -1.60
CA SER A 17 -3.22 -13.70 -1.55
C SER A 17 -4.01 -14.08 -0.29
N HIS A 18 -3.64 -13.57 0.87
CA HIS A 18 -4.40 -13.79 2.10
C HIS A 18 -5.80 -13.16 2.06
N LEU A 19 -5.93 -12.00 1.40
CA LEU A 19 -7.25 -11.37 1.20
C LEU A 19 -8.11 -12.19 0.23
N VAL A 20 -7.54 -12.80 -0.81
CA VAL A 20 -8.22 -13.72 -1.72
C VAL A 20 -8.83 -14.86 -0.92
N ASP A 21 -8.03 -15.56 -0.10
CA ASP A 21 -8.49 -16.68 0.73
C ASP A 21 -9.65 -16.27 1.64
N GLU A 22 -9.52 -15.14 2.31
CA GLU A 22 -10.54 -14.66 3.26
C GLU A 22 -11.85 -14.26 2.54
N LEU A 23 -11.77 -13.62 1.37
CA LEU A 23 -12.96 -13.23 0.61
C LEU A 23 -13.68 -14.46 0.03
N LEU A 24 -12.94 -15.44 -0.52
CA LEU A 24 -13.50 -16.71 -0.97
C LEU A 24 -14.20 -17.44 0.19
N ARG A 25 -13.57 -17.51 1.37
CA ARG A 25 -14.15 -18.09 2.58
C ARG A 25 -15.45 -17.40 3.01
N ARG A 26 -15.58 -16.08 2.74
CA ARG A 26 -16.80 -15.30 3.02
C ARG A 26 -17.85 -15.38 1.91
N GLY A 27 -17.62 -16.20 0.88
CA GLY A 27 -18.56 -16.42 -0.21
C GLY A 27 -18.59 -15.28 -1.24
N PHE A 28 -17.50 -14.54 -1.39
CA PHE A 28 -17.31 -13.66 -2.55
C PHE A 28 -16.85 -14.48 -3.76
N GLU A 29 -17.22 -14.06 -4.94
CA GLU A 29 -16.43 -14.32 -6.13
C GLU A 29 -15.22 -13.39 -6.11
N VAL A 30 -14.04 -13.92 -6.53
CA VAL A 30 -12.80 -13.13 -6.50
C VAL A 30 -12.12 -13.17 -7.85
N THR A 31 -11.76 -11.99 -8.34
CA THR A 31 -10.86 -11.80 -9.49
C THR A 31 -9.56 -11.16 -9.01
N VAL A 32 -8.44 -11.69 -9.46
CA VAL A 32 -7.10 -11.15 -9.22
C VAL A 32 -6.56 -10.55 -10.51
N LEU A 33 -6.11 -9.30 -10.46
CA LEU A 33 -5.31 -8.66 -11.50
C LEU A 33 -3.90 -8.45 -10.96
N ASP A 34 -2.90 -9.12 -11.57
CA ASP A 34 -1.50 -8.99 -11.16
C ASP A 34 -0.58 -9.09 -12.37
N CYS A 35 0.50 -8.33 -12.39
CA CYS A 35 1.49 -8.39 -13.47
C CYS A 35 2.57 -9.46 -13.20
N LEU A 36 2.57 -10.10 -12.03
CA LEU A 36 3.54 -11.10 -11.58
C LEU A 36 4.99 -10.58 -11.70
N LEU A 37 5.25 -9.41 -11.10
CA LEU A 37 6.55 -8.77 -11.15
C LEU A 37 7.64 -9.72 -10.61
N PRO A 38 8.74 -10.01 -11.35
CA PRO A 38 9.79 -10.92 -10.91
C PRO A 38 10.42 -10.57 -9.56
N GLN A 39 10.51 -9.29 -9.22
CA GLN A 39 11.02 -8.83 -7.92
C GLN A 39 10.17 -9.33 -6.73
N VAL A 40 8.87 -9.58 -6.97
CA VAL A 40 7.93 -10.02 -5.93
C VAL A 40 7.73 -11.53 -5.97
N HIS A 41 7.71 -12.13 -7.16
CA HIS A 41 7.30 -13.52 -7.38
C HIS A 41 8.41 -14.42 -7.93
N GLY A 42 9.64 -13.89 -8.16
CA GLY A 42 10.71 -14.62 -8.85
C GLY A 42 11.12 -15.94 -8.18
N ASP A 43 11.03 -16.02 -6.86
CA ASP A 43 11.35 -17.22 -6.08
C ASP A 43 10.11 -18.08 -5.75
N ALA A 44 8.92 -17.67 -6.19
CA ALA A 44 7.71 -18.42 -5.93
C ALA A 44 7.62 -19.68 -6.82
N GLU A 45 7.18 -20.78 -6.22
CA GLU A 45 6.81 -21.96 -6.99
C GLU A 45 5.55 -21.66 -7.80
N MET A 46 5.63 -21.93 -9.12
CA MET A 46 4.57 -21.63 -10.07
C MET A 46 3.81 -22.89 -10.44
N ALA A 47 2.49 -22.78 -10.51
CA ALA A 47 1.62 -23.81 -11.08
C ALA A 47 1.76 -23.85 -12.62
N ALA A 48 1.20 -24.87 -13.25
CA ALA A 48 1.27 -25.06 -14.71
C ALA A 48 0.64 -23.91 -15.53
N ASP A 49 -0.26 -23.15 -14.94
CA ASP A 49 -0.88 -21.96 -15.52
C ASP A 49 -0.06 -20.67 -15.35
N GLY A 50 1.13 -20.77 -14.72
CA GLY A 50 2.05 -19.66 -14.53
C GLY A 50 1.67 -18.71 -13.38
N TRP A 51 0.82 -19.15 -12.45
CA TRP A 51 0.50 -18.44 -11.22
C TRP A 51 1.17 -19.07 -10.00
N PRO A 52 1.46 -18.30 -8.93
CA PRO A 52 2.01 -18.89 -7.72
C PRO A 52 1.08 -19.94 -7.12
N ILE A 53 1.65 -21.08 -6.67
CA ILE A 53 0.88 -22.20 -6.11
C ILE A 53 0.10 -21.84 -4.83
N TYR A 54 0.55 -20.79 -4.12
CA TYR A 54 -0.12 -20.31 -2.91
C TYR A 54 -1.41 -19.52 -3.18
N LEU A 55 -1.65 -19.10 -4.44
CA LEU A 55 -2.86 -18.37 -4.80
C LEU A 55 -4.02 -19.36 -5.04
N ASP A 56 -5.11 -19.22 -4.29
CA ASP A 56 -6.26 -20.12 -4.37
C ASP A 56 -6.77 -20.24 -5.82
N PRO A 57 -6.86 -21.48 -6.36
CA PRO A 57 -7.31 -21.72 -7.73
C PRO A 57 -8.78 -21.34 -8.00
N ALA A 58 -9.59 -21.14 -6.99
CA ALA A 58 -10.98 -20.69 -7.14
C ALA A 58 -11.07 -19.21 -7.57
N ALA A 59 -10.01 -18.42 -7.37
CA ALA A 59 -10.00 -17.05 -7.86
C ALA A 59 -9.82 -17.01 -9.38
N ARG A 60 -10.62 -16.18 -10.06
CA ARG A 60 -10.39 -15.82 -11.46
C ARG A 60 -9.09 -15.01 -11.55
N ARG A 61 -8.22 -15.36 -12.49
CA ARG A 61 -6.87 -14.80 -12.57
C ARG A 61 -6.68 -14.06 -13.89
N ILE A 62 -6.24 -12.80 -13.83
CA ILE A 62 -5.94 -11.94 -14.98
C ILE A 62 -4.49 -11.50 -14.85
N LYS A 63 -3.62 -11.99 -15.73
CA LYS A 63 -2.24 -11.52 -15.80
C LYS A 63 -2.18 -10.24 -16.63
N GLY A 64 -1.90 -9.12 -15.97
CA GLY A 64 -1.86 -7.82 -16.63
C GLY A 64 -1.38 -6.70 -15.71
N ASN A 65 -1.05 -5.58 -16.31
CA ASN A 65 -0.61 -4.39 -15.58
C ASN A 65 -1.78 -3.41 -15.48
N ILE A 66 -2.01 -2.87 -14.29
CA ILE A 66 -3.04 -1.85 -14.06
C ILE A 66 -2.75 -0.52 -14.81
N LEU A 67 -1.51 -0.31 -15.24
CA LEU A 67 -1.13 0.81 -16.10
C LEU A 67 -1.69 0.69 -17.54
N ASP A 68 -2.16 -0.49 -17.91
CA ASP A 68 -2.89 -0.72 -19.17
C ASP A 68 -4.38 -0.54 -18.88
N ASP A 69 -4.92 0.60 -19.29
CA ASP A 69 -6.31 0.98 -19.04
C ASP A 69 -7.31 0.00 -19.65
N GLY A 70 -7.02 -0.58 -20.82
CA GLY A 70 -7.86 -1.59 -21.47
C GLY A 70 -7.91 -2.91 -20.69
N VAL A 71 -6.77 -3.33 -20.11
CA VAL A 71 -6.72 -4.52 -19.25
C VAL A 71 -7.51 -4.28 -17.96
N PHE A 72 -7.33 -3.11 -17.33
CA PHE A 72 -8.07 -2.79 -16.12
C PHE A 72 -9.59 -2.66 -16.41
N GLU A 73 -9.97 -1.95 -17.47
CA GLU A 73 -11.38 -1.79 -17.86
C GLU A 73 -12.06 -3.16 -18.10
N SER A 74 -11.41 -4.06 -18.84
CA SER A 74 -11.95 -5.40 -19.10
C SER A 74 -12.05 -6.27 -17.84
N SER A 75 -11.29 -5.95 -16.79
CA SER A 75 -11.34 -6.67 -15.51
C SER A 75 -12.53 -6.28 -14.63
N LEU A 76 -13.26 -5.20 -14.96
CA LEU A 76 -14.38 -4.68 -14.16
C LEU A 76 -15.71 -5.41 -14.38
N ASP A 77 -15.77 -6.35 -15.32
CA ASP A 77 -17.01 -7.07 -15.65
C ASP A 77 -17.54 -7.87 -14.45
N GLY A 78 -18.75 -7.56 -14.01
CA GLY A 78 -19.40 -8.16 -12.85
C GLY A 78 -18.85 -7.73 -11.48
N ILE A 79 -17.86 -6.85 -11.42
CA ILE A 79 -17.21 -6.45 -10.17
C ILE A 79 -18.10 -5.47 -9.38
N THR A 80 -18.28 -5.76 -8.08
CA THR A 80 -18.98 -4.91 -7.13
C THR A 80 -18.05 -4.26 -6.09
N HIS A 81 -16.90 -4.87 -5.83
CA HIS A 81 -15.91 -4.41 -4.85
C HIS A 81 -14.51 -4.38 -5.48
N LEU A 82 -13.82 -3.28 -5.31
CA LEU A 82 -12.44 -3.11 -5.80
C LEU A 82 -11.48 -2.90 -4.63
N VAL A 83 -10.45 -3.75 -4.55
CA VAL A 83 -9.37 -3.57 -3.58
C VAL A 83 -8.06 -3.35 -4.34
N HIS A 84 -7.51 -2.14 -4.21
CA HIS A 84 -6.30 -1.75 -4.92
C HIS A 84 -5.07 -1.92 -4.01
N LEU A 85 -4.33 -3.02 -4.23
CA LEU A 85 -3.07 -3.33 -3.53
C LEU A 85 -1.85 -3.26 -4.45
N ALA A 86 -2.05 -3.26 -5.78
CA ALA A 86 -0.96 -3.17 -6.74
C ALA A 86 -0.12 -1.91 -6.48
N ALA A 87 1.18 -2.09 -6.25
CA ALA A 87 2.11 -1.01 -5.96
C ALA A 87 3.55 -1.49 -6.06
N SER A 88 4.47 -0.59 -6.39
CA SER A 88 5.88 -0.78 -6.08
C SER A 88 6.12 -0.43 -4.60
N VAL A 89 6.75 -1.36 -3.85
CA VAL A 89 6.95 -1.24 -2.39
C VAL A 89 8.43 -1.19 -2.06
N GLY A 90 8.82 -0.27 -1.19
CA GLY A 90 10.21 -0.12 -0.72
C GLY A 90 10.62 1.34 -0.59
N VAL A 91 10.79 1.79 0.66
CA VAL A 91 11.14 3.17 1.00
C VAL A 91 12.50 3.55 0.38
N GLY A 92 13.55 2.76 0.65
CA GLY A 92 14.91 3.06 0.16
C GLY A 92 15.01 3.05 -1.37
N GLN A 93 14.47 2.02 -2.02
CA GLN A 93 14.49 1.89 -3.47
C GLN A 93 13.74 3.03 -4.18
N SER A 94 12.68 3.55 -3.57
CA SER A 94 11.92 4.67 -4.13
C SER A 94 12.73 5.95 -4.29
N MET A 95 13.80 6.12 -3.50
CA MET A 95 14.65 7.30 -3.56
C MET A 95 15.59 7.32 -4.76
N THR A 96 15.79 6.18 -5.43
CA THR A 96 16.61 6.04 -6.63
C THR A 96 15.78 5.73 -7.88
N ASN A 97 14.63 5.08 -7.75
CA ASN A 97 13.75 4.69 -8.85
C ASN A 97 12.47 5.54 -8.86
N ILE A 98 12.61 6.86 -8.78
CA ILE A 98 11.54 7.84 -8.56
C ILE A 98 10.42 7.70 -9.60
N ALA A 99 10.77 7.68 -10.88
CA ALA A 99 9.81 7.65 -11.98
C ALA A 99 8.98 6.36 -11.98
N ASP A 100 9.61 5.19 -11.74
CA ASP A 100 8.92 3.91 -11.72
C ASP A 100 7.98 3.80 -10.51
N TYR A 101 8.41 4.28 -9.35
CA TYR A 101 7.55 4.31 -8.17
C TYR A 101 6.35 5.23 -8.35
N THR A 102 6.55 6.42 -8.93
CA THR A 102 5.46 7.35 -9.23
C THR A 102 4.48 6.78 -10.25
N ARG A 103 5.01 6.11 -11.29
CA ARG A 103 4.19 5.45 -12.30
C ARG A 103 3.36 4.32 -11.72
N ASN A 104 4.01 3.39 -10.99
CA ASN A 104 3.36 2.19 -10.49
C ASN A 104 2.42 2.45 -9.29
N ASN A 105 2.55 3.58 -8.61
CA ASN A 105 1.73 3.93 -7.46
C ASN A 105 0.73 5.04 -7.80
N THR A 106 1.18 6.27 -7.96
CA THR A 106 0.29 7.43 -8.18
C THR A 106 -0.40 7.37 -9.54
N MET A 107 0.37 7.13 -10.63
CA MET A 107 -0.21 7.09 -11.98
C MET A 107 -1.14 5.88 -12.15
N ALA A 108 -0.82 4.73 -11.56
CA ALA A 108 -1.69 3.56 -11.60
C ALA A 108 -3.04 3.84 -10.95
N ALA A 109 -3.06 4.52 -9.80
CA ALA A 109 -4.30 4.93 -9.16
C ALA A 109 -5.07 5.97 -9.99
N ALA A 110 -4.38 6.92 -10.62
CA ALA A 110 -5.01 7.89 -11.50
C ALA A 110 -5.68 7.22 -12.71
N ILE A 111 -4.99 6.29 -13.38
CA ILE A 111 -5.56 5.51 -14.50
C ILE A 111 -6.77 4.70 -14.03
N MET A 112 -6.66 4.03 -12.86
CA MET A 112 -7.77 3.29 -12.27
C MET A 112 -9.02 4.17 -12.09
N LEU A 113 -8.86 5.34 -11.51
CA LEU A 113 -9.96 6.28 -11.27
C LEU A 113 -10.50 6.90 -12.56
N ASP A 114 -9.63 7.19 -13.53
CA ASP A 114 -10.01 7.69 -14.83
C ASP A 114 -10.89 6.66 -15.59
N VAL A 115 -10.48 5.39 -15.60
CA VAL A 115 -11.28 4.30 -16.17
C VAL A 115 -12.62 4.19 -15.45
N LEU A 116 -12.64 4.18 -14.12
CA LEU A 116 -13.89 4.12 -13.36
C LEU A 116 -14.81 5.32 -13.65
N SER A 117 -14.25 6.50 -13.90
CA SER A 117 -15.07 7.69 -14.17
C SER A 117 -15.75 7.68 -15.55
N ARG A 118 -15.15 6.99 -16.55
CA ARG A 118 -15.61 6.99 -17.94
C ARG A 118 -16.30 5.71 -18.40
N SER A 119 -16.07 4.59 -17.68
CA SER A 119 -16.62 3.27 -18.04
C SER A 119 -17.94 2.98 -17.31
N SER A 120 -18.77 2.14 -17.92
CA SER A 120 -19.92 1.56 -17.24
C SER A 120 -19.47 0.35 -16.41
N HIS A 121 -19.68 0.37 -15.12
CA HIS A 121 -19.28 -0.71 -14.21
C HIS A 121 -20.26 -0.87 -13.04
N GLY A 122 -20.18 -2.01 -12.34
CA GLY A 122 -20.98 -2.31 -11.15
C GLY A 122 -20.28 -2.03 -9.81
N VAL A 123 -19.10 -1.37 -9.82
CA VAL A 123 -18.31 -1.15 -8.59
C VAL A 123 -19.05 -0.20 -7.65
N GLU A 124 -19.35 -0.71 -6.46
CA GLU A 124 -20.07 0.00 -5.40
C GLU A 124 -19.12 0.50 -4.30
N ARG A 125 -17.98 -0.19 -4.11
CA ARG A 125 -17.02 0.09 -3.05
C ARG A 125 -15.60 -0.06 -3.54
N ILE A 126 -14.75 0.87 -3.11
CA ILE A 126 -13.32 0.87 -3.41
C ILE A 126 -12.54 0.97 -2.10
N ALA A 127 -11.56 0.08 -1.91
CA ALA A 127 -10.55 0.17 -0.87
C ALA A 127 -9.17 0.32 -1.50
N VAL A 128 -8.42 1.31 -1.08
CA VAL A 128 -7.07 1.60 -1.60
C VAL A 128 -6.07 1.52 -0.46
N ALA A 129 -5.02 0.73 -0.63
CA ALA A 129 -3.97 0.61 0.37
C ALA A 129 -3.01 1.80 0.33
N SER A 130 -3.07 2.67 1.34
CA SER A 130 -2.03 3.64 1.63
C SER A 130 -0.88 2.97 2.40
N SER A 131 -0.20 3.64 3.31
CA SER A 131 0.94 3.09 4.05
C SER A 131 1.16 3.82 5.37
N MET A 132 1.64 3.11 6.38
CA MET A 132 2.13 3.72 7.61
C MET A 132 3.29 4.71 7.37
N SER A 133 4.03 4.55 6.28
CA SER A 133 5.15 5.45 5.94
C SER A 133 4.72 6.91 5.71
N VAL A 134 3.43 7.17 5.49
CA VAL A 134 2.89 8.53 5.35
C VAL A 134 3.00 9.34 6.64
N TYR A 135 3.08 8.67 7.80
CA TYR A 135 3.22 9.32 9.09
C TYR A 135 4.65 9.81 9.39
N GLY A 136 5.67 9.34 8.66
CA GLY A 136 7.08 9.62 8.95
C GLY A 136 7.53 8.92 10.24
N GLU A 137 8.16 9.67 11.17
CA GLU A 137 8.38 9.16 12.53
C GLU A 137 7.04 8.95 13.23
N GLY A 138 6.97 7.94 14.09
CA GLY A 138 5.78 7.64 14.86
C GLY A 138 5.40 8.72 15.88
N GLU A 139 4.52 8.37 16.77
CA GLU A 139 4.15 9.18 17.93
C GLU A 139 4.96 8.73 19.16
N TYR A 140 5.36 9.67 19.99
CA TYR A 140 6.22 9.42 21.14
C TYR A 140 5.68 10.14 22.37
N TRP A 141 5.78 9.50 23.53
CA TRP A 141 5.44 10.11 24.82
C TRP A 141 6.64 10.86 25.40
N SER A 142 6.38 12.06 25.90
CA SER A 142 7.30 12.84 26.72
C SER A 142 6.83 12.84 28.16
N ALA A 143 7.60 12.27 29.08
CA ALA A 143 7.28 12.28 30.51
C ALA A 143 7.41 13.69 31.10
N ALA A 144 8.37 14.48 30.61
CA ALA A 144 8.57 15.87 31.03
C ALA A 144 7.41 16.77 30.59
N ALA A 145 6.91 16.61 29.35
CA ALA A 145 5.77 17.37 28.84
C ALA A 145 4.42 16.76 29.21
N LYS A 146 4.37 15.50 29.66
CA LYS A 146 3.15 14.73 29.98
C LYS A 146 2.17 14.68 28.79
N THR A 147 2.70 14.54 27.59
CA THR A 147 1.92 14.50 26.35
C THR A 147 2.61 13.68 25.27
N SER A 148 1.82 13.22 24.29
CA SER A 148 2.36 12.66 23.07
C SER A 148 2.87 13.75 22.15
N LEU A 149 3.97 13.46 21.46
CA LEU A 149 4.66 14.34 20.53
C LEU A 149 4.85 13.64 19.18
N ALA A 150 4.85 14.43 18.11
CA ALA A 150 5.27 14.01 16.78
C ALA A 150 6.69 14.59 16.52
N PRO A 151 7.75 13.85 16.87
CA PRO A 151 9.11 14.38 16.72
C PRO A 151 9.47 14.52 15.24
N PRO A 152 10.43 15.40 14.90
CA PRO A 152 10.98 15.47 13.56
C PRO A 152 11.75 14.20 13.21
N LEU A 153 12.06 14.03 11.92
CA LEU A 153 12.95 12.96 11.45
C LEU A 153 14.33 13.10 12.12
N ARG A 154 14.98 11.96 12.32
CA ARG A 154 16.38 11.93 12.79
C ARG A 154 17.26 12.67 11.80
N SER A 155 18.16 13.54 12.32
CA SER A 155 19.11 14.26 11.48
C SER A 155 20.17 13.31 10.91
N ASP A 156 20.77 13.69 9.78
CA ASP A 156 21.89 12.94 9.19
C ASP A 156 23.05 12.77 10.16
N GLU A 157 23.33 13.77 10.99
CA GLU A 157 24.37 13.71 12.00
C GLU A 157 24.05 12.68 13.09
N GLN A 158 22.79 12.65 13.56
CA GLN A 158 22.31 11.66 14.52
C GLN A 158 22.43 10.23 13.96
N LEU A 159 22.03 10.02 12.69
CA LEU A 159 22.14 8.75 12.00
C LEU A 159 23.59 8.30 11.82
N ARG A 160 24.51 9.21 11.43
CA ARG A 160 25.95 8.90 11.31
C ARG A 160 26.59 8.52 12.64
N ARG A 161 26.13 9.11 13.74
CA ARG A 161 26.57 8.77 15.11
C ARG A 161 25.93 7.46 15.62
N ARG A 162 25.01 6.84 14.87
CA ARG A 162 24.23 5.67 15.29
C ARG A 162 23.43 5.90 16.57
N SER A 163 22.98 7.15 16.79
CA SER A 163 22.11 7.52 17.89
C SER A 163 20.65 7.36 17.46
N TRP A 164 20.08 6.20 17.76
CA TRP A 164 18.76 5.80 17.24
C TRP A 164 17.62 6.37 18.06
N GLU A 165 17.86 6.69 19.33
CA GLU A 165 16.82 7.17 20.21
C GLU A 165 16.45 8.62 19.86
N LEU A 166 15.15 8.91 19.88
CA LEU A 166 14.66 10.26 19.76
C LEU A 166 14.68 10.94 21.13
N THR A 167 15.25 12.12 21.17
CA THR A 167 15.41 12.89 22.39
C THR A 167 14.77 14.26 22.27
N ARG A 168 14.37 14.82 23.39
CA ARG A 168 13.89 16.19 23.52
C ARG A 168 14.78 16.95 24.48
N GLU A 169 15.27 18.09 24.02
CA GLU A 169 15.96 19.05 24.89
C GLU A 169 14.94 19.74 25.83
N GLY A 170 15.24 19.75 27.11
CA GLY A 170 14.49 20.45 28.14
C GLY A 170 15.39 21.43 28.93
N GLU A 171 14.84 22.14 29.87
CA GLU A 171 15.62 23.06 30.76
C GLU A 171 16.61 22.23 31.58
N GLY A 172 17.86 22.16 31.13
CA GLY A 172 18.98 21.52 31.85
C GLY A 172 19.06 19.99 31.75
N SER A 173 18.23 19.34 30.97
CA SER A 173 18.29 17.87 30.76
C SER A 173 17.80 17.47 29.37
N THR A 174 18.35 16.34 28.88
CA THR A 174 17.87 15.69 27.66
C THR A 174 17.01 14.49 28.07
N GLU A 175 15.76 14.45 27.59
CA GLU A 175 14.82 13.35 27.80
C GLU A 175 14.84 12.41 26.58
N THR A 176 14.90 11.10 26.81
CA THR A 176 14.63 10.12 25.77
C THR A 176 13.12 9.91 25.66
N LEU A 177 12.58 10.05 24.45
CA LEU A 177 11.16 9.88 24.17
C LEU A 177 10.80 8.39 24.07
N GLU A 178 9.65 8.01 24.61
CA GLU A 178 9.13 6.64 24.55
C GLU A 178 8.17 6.45 23.35
N PRO A 179 8.37 5.45 22.47
CA PRO A 179 7.45 5.21 21.36
C PRO A 179 6.06 4.77 21.88
N VAL A 180 5.00 5.34 21.30
CA VAL A 180 3.61 5.00 21.60
C VAL A 180 2.87 4.69 20.31
N PRO A 181 1.71 3.99 20.35
CA PRO A 181 0.90 3.75 19.15
C PRO A 181 0.54 5.06 18.46
N THR A 182 0.86 5.13 17.17
CA THR A 182 0.56 6.30 16.33
C THR A 182 -0.94 6.35 16.04
N LYS A 183 -1.57 7.47 16.39
CA LYS A 183 -3.00 7.71 16.15
C LYS A 183 -3.27 8.15 14.71
N GLU A 184 -4.49 7.94 14.24
CA GLU A 184 -4.90 8.35 12.88
C GLU A 184 -4.88 9.88 12.70
N GLU A 185 -5.10 10.63 13.78
CA GLU A 185 -5.09 12.11 13.77
C GLU A 185 -3.67 12.70 13.74
N LYS A 186 -2.63 11.88 13.90
CA LYS A 186 -1.25 12.39 13.82
C LYS A 186 -1.01 13.06 12.47
N PRO A 187 -0.44 14.29 12.43
CA PRO A 187 -0.08 14.95 11.17
C PRO A 187 0.81 14.08 10.29
N LEU A 188 0.47 14.00 8.99
CA LEU A 188 1.21 13.22 8.02
C LEU A 188 2.54 13.92 7.69
N HIS A 189 3.62 13.17 7.65
CA HIS A 189 4.96 13.69 7.37
C HIS A 189 5.75 12.70 6.48
N PRO A 190 5.37 12.55 5.19
CA PRO A 190 6.00 11.59 4.28
C PRO A 190 7.46 11.97 4.03
N ALA A 191 8.37 11.02 4.27
CA ALA A 191 9.82 11.23 4.21
C ALA A 191 10.50 10.53 3.03
N SER A 192 9.73 9.98 2.09
CA SER A 192 10.26 9.29 0.91
C SER A 192 9.33 9.43 -0.28
N ILE A 193 9.85 9.17 -1.48
CA ILE A 193 9.03 9.13 -2.71
C ILE A 193 7.89 8.10 -2.56
N TYR A 194 8.17 6.92 -2.01
CA TYR A 194 7.14 5.92 -1.73
C TYR A 194 6.05 6.49 -0.79
N ALA A 195 6.44 7.13 0.29
CA ALA A 195 5.49 7.72 1.25
C ALA A 195 4.64 8.83 0.61
N ILE A 196 5.26 9.71 -0.20
CA ILE A 196 4.56 10.76 -0.95
C ILE A 196 3.55 10.15 -1.94
N ASN A 197 3.96 9.12 -2.68
CA ASN A 197 3.08 8.42 -3.60
C ASN A 197 1.90 7.75 -2.87
N LYS A 198 2.14 7.13 -1.71
CA LYS A 198 1.08 6.53 -0.90
C LYS A 198 0.17 7.56 -0.23
N LEU A 199 0.70 8.75 0.11
CA LEU A 199 -0.11 9.88 0.58
C LEU A 199 -1.01 10.42 -0.55
N SER A 200 -0.53 10.49 -1.79
CA SER A 200 -1.34 10.96 -2.92
C SER A 200 -2.63 10.15 -3.10
N LEU A 201 -2.61 8.84 -2.79
CA LEU A 201 -3.79 7.96 -2.88
C LEU A 201 -4.90 8.32 -1.89
N ILE A 202 -4.60 9.11 -0.86
CA ILE A 202 -5.59 9.60 0.11
C ILE A 202 -6.30 10.85 -0.46
N HIS A 203 -5.63 11.57 -1.35
CA HIS A 203 -6.10 12.86 -1.88
C HIS A 203 -6.67 12.80 -3.31
N ILE A 204 -6.38 11.71 -4.04
CA ILE A 204 -6.99 11.47 -5.34
C ILE A 204 -8.42 10.98 -5.12
#